data_0c1a73c4de48360003ebc57df37fcab2
#
_entry.id   0c1a73c4de48360003ebc57df37fcab2
#
_cell.length_a   1.000
_cell.length_b   1.000
_cell.length_c   1.000
_cell.angle_alpha   90.00
_cell.angle_beta   90.00
_cell.angle_gamma   90.00
#
_symmetry.space_group_name_H-M   'P 1'
#
loop_
_entity.id
_entity.type
_entity.pdbx_description
1 polymer ?
#
loop_
_entity_poly.entity_id
_entity_poly.type
_entity_poly.pdbx_seq_one_letter_code
_entity_poly.pdbx_strand_id
1 'polypeptide(L)'
;SLPVQNNVLAANGKPQAPTWANYDIGQLTIGGDRSGTDAGDYKATFTPTANYKWWDGSIEAKEVKWTITSVIVPIPTQKGSPTYTGAPQTPEWDNFDQVNSKVQVTAQTNAGTHSATFILLNGMWSDGSTTNKTVQWSIGRASIAKVPAQSGALKYDGNPKTPVWDANYDPNKMTVSVEAKVNAGTGYTAAFTPDSNH
;
A
#
# COMPACT_ATOMS: atom_id res chain seq x y z
N SER A 1 30.24 22.87 29.53
CA SER A 1 29.97 22.02 28.36
C SER A 1 29.17 22.80 27.31
N LEU A 2 29.24 22.39 26.06
CA LEU A 2 28.39 22.95 24.99
C LEU A 2 26.93 22.51 25.20
N PRO A 3 25.94 23.32 24.77
CA PRO A 3 24.57 22.85 24.62
C PRO A 3 24.49 21.64 23.67
N VAL A 4 23.51 20.75 23.90
CA VAL A 4 23.25 19.58 23.06
C VAL A 4 21.75 19.51 22.84
N GLN A 5 21.33 19.11 21.61
CA GLN A 5 19.92 18.85 21.33
C GLN A 5 19.37 17.80 22.30
N ASN A 6 18.23 18.09 22.92
CA ASN A 6 17.60 17.27 23.96
C ASN A 6 16.31 16.59 23.53
N ASN A 7 15.79 16.89 22.35
CA ASN A 7 14.59 16.29 21.79
C ASN A 7 14.87 15.64 20.43
N VAL A 8 14.10 14.60 20.12
CA VAL A 8 14.07 14.02 18.77
C VAL A 8 13.06 14.80 17.96
N LEU A 9 13.47 15.30 16.80
CA LEU A 9 12.61 15.96 15.83
C LEU A 9 12.50 15.09 14.59
N ALA A 10 11.25 14.87 14.12
CA ALA A 10 10.96 14.23 12.85
C ALA A 10 10.23 15.21 11.94
N ALA A 11 10.61 15.27 10.67
CA ALA A 11 10.02 16.17 9.70
C ALA A 11 8.50 15.96 9.60
N ASN A 12 7.74 17.05 9.72
CA ASN A 12 6.27 17.04 9.74
C ASN A 12 5.67 18.16 8.87
N GLY A 13 6.49 18.76 7.99
CA GLY A 13 6.09 19.85 7.10
C GLY A 13 5.88 21.20 7.79
N LYS A 14 6.18 21.30 9.11
CA LYS A 14 6.07 22.53 9.88
C LYS A 14 7.42 22.91 10.47
N PRO A 15 7.70 24.23 10.68
CA PRO A 15 8.90 24.66 11.39
C PRO A 15 8.98 24.05 12.78
N GLN A 16 10.13 23.48 13.12
CA GLN A 16 10.44 22.87 14.39
C GLN A 16 11.74 23.46 14.93
N ALA A 17 11.84 23.57 16.24
CA ALA A 17 13.03 24.06 16.94
C ALA A 17 13.52 23.01 17.93
N PRO A 18 14.84 22.82 18.08
CA PRO A 18 15.39 21.95 19.10
C PRO A 18 15.23 22.55 20.50
N THR A 19 15.07 21.68 21.49
CA THR A 19 15.33 22.02 22.88
C THR A 19 16.77 21.64 23.21
N TRP A 20 17.37 22.37 24.17
CA TRP A 20 18.79 22.24 24.45
C TRP A 20 19.04 21.82 25.91
N ALA A 21 19.81 20.78 26.09
CA ALA A 21 20.47 20.51 27.38
C ALA A 21 21.69 21.41 27.53
N ASN A 22 22.05 21.74 28.75
CA ASN A 22 23.21 22.62 29.12
C ASN A 22 23.09 24.04 28.52
N TYR A 23 21.89 24.55 28.27
CA TYR A 23 21.62 25.90 27.78
C TYR A 23 20.93 26.74 28.86
N ASP A 24 21.56 27.86 29.21
CA ASP A 24 21.00 28.86 30.08
C ASP A 24 21.02 30.22 29.37
N ILE A 25 19.81 30.78 29.15
CA ILE A 25 19.61 32.06 28.45
C ILE A 25 20.26 33.24 29.16
N GLY A 26 20.52 33.17 30.50
CA GLY A 26 21.26 34.18 31.26
C GLY A 26 22.75 34.15 30.99
N GLN A 27 23.29 33.02 30.55
CA GLN A 27 24.71 32.80 30.31
C GLN A 27 25.10 32.79 28.85
N LEU A 28 24.19 32.35 27.96
CA LEU A 28 24.43 32.14 26.52
C LEU A 28 23.35 32.80 25.67
N THR A 29 23.75 33.43 24.59
CA THR A 29 22.84 33.79 23.47
C THR A 29 22.87 32.71 22.39
N ILE A 30 21.73 32.48 21.74
CA ILE A 30 21.60 31.53 20.66
C ILE A 30 21.40 32.26 19.32
N GLY A 31 22.15 31.85 18.29
CA GLY A 31 22.09 32.31 16.90
C GLY A 31 22.13 31.14 15.92
N GLY A 32 22.39 31.41 14.66
CA GLY A 32 22.42 30.42 13.59
C GLY A 32 21.03 29.87 13.25
N ASP A 33 20.97 28.59 12.83
CA ASP A 33 19.72 27.90 12.52
C ASP A 33 18.97 27.54 13.80
N ARG A 34 17.97 28.33 14.15
CA ARG A 34 17.18 28.17 15.37
C ARG A 34 15.92 27.34 15.17
N SER A 35 15.53 27.13 13.92
CA SER A 35 14.41 26.28 13.51
C SER A 35 14.65 25.74 12.11
N GLY A 36 14.02 24.62 11.78
CA GLY A 36 14.03 23.99 10.46
C GLY A 36 12.70 23.30 10.17
N THR A 37 12.41 23.05 8.92
CA THR A 37 11.19 22.37 8.47
C THR A 37 11.49 21.00 7.91
N ASP A 38 12.55 20.90 7.12
CA ASP A 38 12.91 19.68 6.39
C ASP A 38 13.84 18.79 7.24
N ALA A 39 13.86 17.49 6.91
CA ALA A 39 14.85 16.59 7.48
C ALA A 39 16.26 17.00 7.03
N GLY A 40 17.19 17.01 7.96
CA GLY A 40 18.57 17.39 7.70
C GLY A 40 19.31 17.83 8.95
N ASP A 41 20.58 18.17 8.77
CA ASP A 41 21.44 18.74 9.79
C ASP A 41 21.43 20.27 9.72
N TYR A 42 21.33 20.88 10.87
CA TYR A 42 21.30 22.31 11.08
C TYR A 42 22.40 22.73 12.05
N LYS A 43 22.69 24.03 12.10
CA LYS A 43 23.78 24.56 12.91
C LYS A 43 23.30 25.75 13.73
N ALA A 44 23.16 25.55 15.03
CA ALA A 44 22.97 26.65 15.97
C ALA A 44 24.34 27.17 16.46
N THR A 45 24.41 28.46 16.80
CA THR A 45 25.60 29.06 17.44
C THR A 45 25.25 29.51 18.82
N PHE A 46 26.17 29.32 19.78
CA PHE A 46 26.03 29.78 21.15
C PHE A 46 27.21 30.68 21.51
N THR A 47 26.89 31.86 22.05
CA THR A 47 27.86 32.85 22.42
C THR A 47 27.68 33.22 23.89
N PRO A 48 28.74 33.21 24.74
CA PRO A 48 28.64 33.70 26.10
C PRO A 48 28.16 35.14 26.15
N THR A 49 27.32 35.48 27.14
CA THR A 49 26.96 36.86 27.44
C THR A 49 28.12 37.60 28.11
N ALA A 50 28.05 38.91 28.19
CA ALA A 50 29.18 39.77 28.59
C ALA A 50 29.91 39.37 29.89
N ASN A 51 29.22 38.72 30.84
CA ASN A 51 29.77 38.32 32.12
C ASN A 51 30.28 36.88 32.17
N TYR A 52 30.23 36.15 31.03
CA TYR A 52 30.56 34.73 30.97
C TYR A 52 31.59 34.44 29.89
N LYS A 53 32.25 33.32 30.02
CA LYS A 53 33.20 32.75 29.06
C LYS A 53 33.08 31.23 29.04
N TRP A 54 33.48 30.62 27.94
CA TRP A 54 33.58 29.17 27.85
C TRP A 54 34.64 28.64 28.85
N TRP A 55 34.60 27.34 29.08
CA TRP A 55 35.52 26.62 29.94
C TRP A 55 37.00 26.70 29.48
N ASP A 56 37.25 26.99 28.20
CA ASP A 56 38.58 27.20 27.60
C ASP A 56 39.04 28.66 27.67
N GLY A 57 38.25 29.51 28.29
CA GLY A 57 38.53 30.94 28.45
C GLY A 57 38.07 31.80 27.26
N SER A 58 37.61 31.21 26.14
CA SER A 58 37.14 31.94 24.96
C SER A 58 35.76 32.57 25.17
N ILE A 59 35.47 33.63 24.41
CA ILE A 59 34.16 34.32 24.38
C ILE A 59 33.51 34.22 22.99
N GLU A 60 34.18 33.57 22.04
CA GLU A 60 33.70 33.42 20.66
C GLU A 60 32.50 32.50 20.56
N ALA A 61 31.68 32.70 19.55
CA ALA A 61 30.55 31.82 19.21
C ALA A 61 31.05 30.41 18.89
N LYS A 62 30.41 29.41 19.49
CA LYS A 62 30.64 27.99 19.15
C LYS A 62 29.45 27.41 18.44
N GLU A 63 29.72 26.67 17.35
CA GLU A 63 28.72 26.00 16.55
C GLU A 63 28.34 24.65 17.16
N VAL A 64 27.05 24.35 17.18
CA VAL A 64 26.48 23.08 17.64
C VAL A 64 25.52 22.56 16.56
N LYS A 65 25.75 21.35 16.14
CA LYS A 65 24.81 20.66 15.18
C LYS A 65 23.57 20.18 15.91
N TRP A 66 22.45 20.22 15.18
CA TRP A 66 21.20 19.60 15.57
C TRP A 66 20.49 19.05 14.34
N THR A 67 19.54 18.12 14.50
CA THR A 67 19.03 17.31 13.39
C THR A 67 17.52 17.19 13.47
N ILE A 68 16.87 17.28 12.31
CA ILE A 68 15.51 16.80 12.07
C ILE A 68 15.62 15.51 11.24
N THR A 69 15.07 14.40 11.73
CA THR A 69 15.11 13.12 11.05
C THR A 69 14.01 13.00 10.01
N SER A 70 14.20 12.17 8.99
CA SER A 70 13.13 11.82 8.03
C SER A 70 12.09 10.91 8.68
N VAL A 71 10.81 11.09 8.30
CA VAL A 71 9.76 10.10 8.53
C VAL A 71 9.83 9.07 7.41
N ILE A 72 10.05 7.81 7.77
CA ILE A 72 10.08 6.69 6.82
C ILE A 72 8.70 6.02 6.83
N VAL A 73 8.01 6.08 5.70
CA VAL A 73 6.66 5.51 5.50
C VAL A 73 6.78 4.18 4.77
N PRO A 74 6.29 3.08 5.33
CA PRO A 74 6.28 1.79 4.64
C PRO A 74 5.47 1.84 3.34
N ILE A 75 5.91 1.14 2.31
CA ILE A 75 5.10 0.94 1.10
C ILE A 75 4.06 -0.14 1.42
N PRO A 76 2.74 0.18 1.31
CA PRO A 76 1.70 -0.78 1.62
C PRO A 76 1.68 -1.97 0.65
N THR A 77 1.19 -3.10 1.15
CA THR A 77 0.95 -4.31 0.37
C THR A 77 -0.48 -4.80 0.60
N GLN A 78 -1.06 -5.50 -0.39
CA GLN A 78 -2.39 -6.08 -0.22
C GLN A 78 -2.40 -7.08 0.93
N LYS A 79 -3.39 -6.97 1.81
CA LYS A 79 -3.64 -7.93 2.87
C LYS A 79 -4.64 -8.97 2.39
N GLY A 80 -4.20 -10.24 2.39
CA GLY A 80 -5.02 -11.33 1.91
C GLY A 80 -5.28 -11.28 0.40
N SER A 81 -6.20 -12.13 -0.05
CA SER A 81 -6.61 -12.20 -1.46
C SER A 81 -8.12 -12.44 -1.50
N PRO A 82 -8.95 -11.40 -1.68
CA PRO A 82 -10.39 -11.56 -1.82
C PRO A 82 -10.71 -12.41 -3.05
N THR A 83 -11.78 -13.18 -2.95
CA THR A 83 -12.28 -14.01 -4.05
C THR A 83 -13.49 -13.31 -4.67
N TYR A 84 -13.69 -13.47 -5.97
CA TYR A 84 -14.84 -12.94 -6.70
C TYR A 84 -16.17 -13.33 -6.04
N THR A 85 -17.03 -12.33 -5.82
CA THR A 85 -18.35 -12.49 -5.18
C THR A 85 -19.50 -11.96 -6.04
N GLY A 86 -19.22 -11.34 -7.17
CA GLY A 86 -20.19 -10.62 -7.98
C GLY A 86 -20.52 -9.20 -7.49
N ALA A 87 -20.01 -8.81 -6.32
CA ALA A 87 -20.18 -7.47 -5.76
C ALA A 87 -18.88 -6.66 -5.84
N PRO A 88 -18.94 -5.30 -5.87
CA PRO A 88 -17.76 -4.47 -5.77
C PRO A 88 -16.98 -4.71 -4.48
N GLN A 89 -15.66 -4.86 -4.57
CA GLN A 89 -14.73 -5.12 -3.49
C GLN A 89 -13.57 -4.12 -3.53
N THR A 90 -13.04 -3.79 -2.36
CA THR A 90 -11.79 -3.03 -2.19
C THR A 90 -10.81 -3.87 -1.37
N PRO A 91 -9.50 -3.76 -1.60
CA PRO A 91 -8.52 -4.49 -0.81
C PRO A 91 -8.36 -3.90 0.60
N GLU A 92 -7.95 -4.75 1.54
CA GLU A 92 -7.31 -4.31 2.78
C GLU A 92 -5.79 -4.21 2.54
N TRP A 93 -5.12 -3.43 3.39
CA TRP A 93 -3.70 -3.15 3.24
C TRP A 93 -2.91 -3.47 4.51
N ASP A 94 -1.79 -4.15 4.34
CA ASP A 94 -0.76 -4.28 5.37
C ASP A 94 0.21 -3.11 5.26
N ASN A 95 0.79 -2.70 6.39
CA ASN A 95 1.77 -1.62 6.51
C ASN A 95 1.27 -0.24 6.05
N PHE A 96 -0.03 -0.01 6.02
CA PHE A 96 -0.60 1.27 5.61
C PHE A 96 -0.55 2.30 6.76
N ASP A 97 0.34 3.27 6.63
CA ASP A 97 0.45 4.42 7.53
C ASP A 97 -0.54 5.53 7.13
N GLN A 98 -1.70 5.54 7.77
CA GLN A 98 -2.78 6.51 7.50
C GLN A 98 -2.46 7.94 7.99
N VAL A 99 -1.43 8.12 8.82
CA VAL A 99 -1.00 9.44 9.30
C VAL A 99 -0.16 10.14 8.25
N ASN A 100 0.77 9.41 7.63
CA ASN A 100 1.75 9.98 6.71
C ASN A 100 1.45 9.67 5.24
N SER A 101 0.39 8.90 4.95
CA SER A 101 -0.04 8.61 3.58
C SER A 101 -1.55 8.44 3.46
N LYS A 102 -2.07 8.52 2.24
CA LYS A 102 -3.47 8.22 1.91
C LYS A 102 -3.55 7.34 0.68
N VAL A 103 -4.64 6.57 0.56
CA VAL A 103 -4.90 5.69 -0.57
C VAL A 103 -6.03 6.23 -1.43
N GLN A 104 -5.86 6.10 -2.75
CA GLN A 104 -6.89 6.24 -3.76
C GLN A 104 -7.07 4.87 -4.43
N VAL A 105 -8.24 4.27 -4.23
CA VAL A 105 -8.61 2.97 -4.79
C VAL A 105 -10.06 2.99 -5.21
N THR A 106 -10.35 2.41 -6.37
CA THR A 106 -11.72 2.21 -6.86
C THR A 106 -12.10 0.75 -6.62
N ALA A 107 -13.30 0.54 -6.06
CA ALA A 107 -13.84 -0.80 -5.89
C ALA A 107 -13.95 -1.52 -7.24
N GLN A 108 -13.60 -2.80 -7.26
CA GLN A 108 -13.60 -3.65 -8.44
C GLN A 108 -14.51 -4.87 -8.23
N THR A 109 -15.17 -5.32 -9.27
CA THR A 109 -16.08 -6.48 -9.19
C THR A 109 -15.43 -7.74 -9.74
N ASN A 110 -14.69 -7.63 -10.85
CA ASN A 110 -14.18 -8.79 -11.58
C ASN A 110 -12.88 -9.34 -10.97
N ALA A 111 -12.70 -10.65 -11.07
CA ALA A 111 -11.43 -11.29 -10.78
C ALA A 111 -10.33 -10.75 -11.70
N GLY A 112 -9.11 -10.63 -11.18
CA GLY A 112 -7.98 -10.09 -11.92
C GLY A 112 -7.11 -9.17 -11.07
N THR A 113 -6.14 -8.54 -11.74
CA THR A 113 -5.21 -7.58 -11.14
C THR A 113 -5.69 -6.17 -11.37
N HIS A 114 -5.68 -5.38 -10.31
CA HIS A 114 -6.11 -3.99 -10.26
C HIS A 114 -5.01 -3.14 -9.61
N SER A 115 -5.18 -1.83 -9.58
CA SER A 115 -4.20 -0.92 -8.97
C SER A 115 -4.84 0.05 -7.98
N ALA A 116 -4.05 0.44 -6.99
CA ALA A 116 -4.34 1.53 -6.06
C ALA A 116 -3.18 2.51 -6.06
N THR A 117 -3.45 3.79 -5.82
CA THR A 117 -2.42 4.82 -5.71
C THR A 117 -2.31 5.28 -4.27
N PHE A 118 -1.10 5.18 -3.72
CA PHE A 118 -0.76 5.74 -2.41
C PHE A 118 -0.06 7.08 -2.60
N ILE A 119 -0.54 8.08 -1.87
CA ILE A 119 -0.05 9.45 -1.90
C ILE A 119 0.63 9.71 -0.58
N LEU A 120 1.90 10.08 -0.63
CA LEU A 120 2.68 10.48 0.54
C LEU A 120 2.18 11.86 1.01
N LEU A 121 1.92 12.01 2.30
CA LEU A 121 1.54 13.28 2.93
C LEU A 121 2.72 13.91 3.67
N ASN A 122 3.62 13.06 4.21
CA ASN A 122 4.77 13.50 4.97
C ASN A 122 5.88 12.44 4.93
N GLY A 123 7.15 12.88 4.93
CA GLY A 123 8.32 12.00 4.95
C GLY A 123 8.73 11.46 3.58
N MET A 124 9.25 10.24 3.57
CA MET A 124 9.62 9.51 2.35
C MET A 124 9.20 8.04 2.48
N TRP A 125 8.98 7.37 1.36
CA TRP A 125 8.73 5.93 1.34
C TRP A 125 9.97 5.16 1.80
N SER A 126 9.78 3.93 2.24
CA SER A 126 10.87 3.06 2.71
C SER A 126 11.94 2.75 1.65
N ASP A 127 11.67 3.03 0.37
CA ASP A 127 12.65 2.96 -0.72
C ASP A 127 13.36 4.29 -1.00
N GLY A 128 13.16 5.31 -0.16
CA GLY A 128 13.77 6.63 -0.29
C GLY A 128 13.09 7.58 -1.26
N SER A 129 12.03 7.16 -1.95
CA SER A 129 11.32 8.04 -2.89
C SER A 129 10.25 8.89 -2.20
N THR A 130 9.84 9.98 -2.84
CA THR A 130 8.79 10.89 -2.36
C THR A 130 7.60 11.00 -3.32
N THR A 131 7.63 10.27 -4.45
CA THR A 131 6.54 10.27 -5.43
C THR A 131 5.44 9.29 -5.05
N ASN A 132 4.24 9.50 -5.58
CA ASN A 132 3.12 8.57 -5.37
C ASN A 132 3.50 7.14 -5.78
N LYS A 133 2.97 6.15 -5.04
CA LYS A 133 3.17 4.72 -5.32
C LYS A 133 1.93 4.11 -5.92
N THR A 134 2.09 3.39 -7.02
CA THR A 134 1.06 2.50 -7.55
C THR A 134 1.33 1.09 -7.04
N VAL A 135 0.38 0.54 -6.30
CA VAL A 135 0.45 -0.82 -5.73
C VAL A 135 -0.60 -1.68 -6.42
N GLN A 136 -0.18 -2.84 -6.89
CA GLN A 136 -1.08 -3.83 -7.49
C GLN A 136 -1.80 -4.61 -6.38
N TRP A 137 -3.08 -4.93 -6.65
CA TRP A 137 -3.89 -5.80 -5.83
C TRP A 137 -4.76 -6.68 -6.71
N SER A 138 -5.30 -7.77 -6.19
CA SER A 138 -6.03 -8.73 -6.99
C SER A 138 -7.29 -9.25 -6.30
N ILE A 139 -8.27 -9.62 -7.12
CA ILE A 139 -9.41 -10.44 -6.76
C ILE A 139 -9.18 -11.81 -7.40
N GLY A 140 -9.14 -12.86 -6.60
CA GLY A 140 -9.03 -14.24 -7.08
C GLY A 140 -10.33 -14.71 -7.75
N ARG A 141 -10.22 -15.70 -8.62
CA ARG A 141 -11.40 -16.34 -9.24
C ARG A 141 -12.21 -17.13 -8.23
N ALA A 142 -13.53 -17.15 -8.40
CA ALA A 142 -14.38 -18.06 -7.66
C ALA A 142 -14.26 -19.49 -8.19
N SER A 143 -14.36 -20.46 -7.29
CA SER A 143 -14.27 -21.87 -7.68
C SER A 143 -15.63 -22.41 -8.16
N ILE A 144 -15.62 -23.15 -9.25
CA ILE A 144 -16.75 -23.97 -9.70
C ILE A 144 -16.62 -25.33 -9.01
N ALA A 145 -17.59 -25.66 -8.14
CA ALA A 145 -17.49 -26.85 -7.28
C ALA A 145 -17.55 -28.17 -8.02
N LYS A 146 -18.28 -28.24 -9.16
CA LYS A 146 -18.49 -29.47 -9.92
C LYS A 146 -18.56 -29.19 -11.39
N VAL A 147 -18.02 -30.11 -12.18
CA VAL A 147 -18.23 -30.15 -13.64
C VAL A 147 -19.69 -30.60 -13.89
N PRO A 148 -20.43 -29.93 -14.79
CA PRO A 148 -21.78 -30.35 -15.16
C PRO A 148 -21.80 -31.77 -15.75
N ALA A 149 -22.88 -32.48 -15.49
CA ALA A 149 -23.15 -33.80 -16.06
C ALA A 149 -24.39 -33.78 -16.94
N GLN A 150 -24.46 -34.72 -17.87
CA GLN A 150 -25.65 -34.86 -18.69
C GLN A 150 -26.88 -35.21 -17.84
N SER A 151 -27.97 -34.46 -18.02
CA SER A 151 -29.24 -34.71 -17.35
C SER A 151 -30.13 -35.58 -18.23
N GLY A 152 -30.24 -36.85 -17.86
CA GLY A 152 -31.05 -37.82 -18.56
C GLY A 152 -30.42 -38.41 -19.84
N ALA A 153 -30.95 -39.50 -20.30
CA ALA A 153 -30.51 -40.17 -21.51
C ALA A 153 -31.23 -39.62 -22.76
N LEU A 154 -30.49 -39.43 -23.84
CA LEU A 154 -31.03 -39.07 -25.14
C LEU A 154 -31.44 -40.38 -25.91
N LYS A 155 -32.62 -40.37 -26.52
CA LYS A 155 -33.08 -41.48 -27.35
C LYS A 155 -32.84 -41.18 -28.83
N TYR A 156 -32.37 -42.17 -29.57
CA TYR A 156 -32.19 -42.09 -31.00
C TYR A 156 -33.57 -41.98 -31.72
N ASP A 157 -33.71 -41.04 -32.63
CA ASP A 157 -34.88 -40.82 -33.47
C ASP A 157 -34.49 -40.36 -34.89
N GLY A 158 -33.23 -40.52 -35.28
CA GLY A 158 -32.73 -40.13 -36.59
C GLY A 158 -32.37 -38.65 -36.72
N ASN A 159 -32.60 -37.81 -35.68
CA ASN A 159 -32.30 -36.39 -35.67
C ASN A 159 -31.07 -36.05 -34.81
N PRO A 160 -30.34 -34.96 -35.12
CA PRO A 160 -29.25 -34.49 -34.27
C PRO A 160 -29.75 -34.14 -32.87
N LYS A 161 -29.00 -34.60 -31.84
CA LYS A 161 -29.27 -34.36 -30.43
C LYS A 161 -28.11 -33.66 -29.74
N THR A 162 -28.43 -32.70 -28.88
CA THR A 162 -27.52 -32.12 -27.93
C THR A 162 -27.94 -32.46 -26.50
N PRO A 163 -27.02 -32.70 -25.58
CA PRO A 163 -27.36 -33.00 -24.19
C PRO A 163 -27.96 -31.78 -23.48
N VAL A 164 -28.80 -32.07 -22.49
CA VAL A 164 -29.20 -31.12 -21.45
C VAL A 164 -28.30 -31.38 -20.26
N TRP A 165 -27.88 -30.34 -19.57
CA TRP A 165 -26.97 -30.42 -18.45
C TRP A 165 -27.73 -30.34 -17.11
N ASP A 166 -27.14 -30.91 -16.07
CA ASP A 166 -27.68 -30.88 -14.72
C ASP A 166 -27.59 -29.47 -14.10
N ALA A 167 -28.04 -29.34 -12.84
CA ALA A 167 -28.04 -28.06 -12.10
C ALA A 167 -26.66 -27.48 -11.81
N ASN A 168 -25.56 -28.22 -12.12
CA ASN A 168 -24.22 -27.70 -11.99
C ASN A 168 -23.81 -26.82 -13.19
N TYR A 169 -24.55 -26.82 -14.27
CA TYR A 169 -24.34 -25.95 -15.43
C TYR A 169 -24.99 -24.58 -15.17
N ASP A 170 -24.17 -23.55 -15.11
CA ASP A 170 -24.59 -22.16 -14.99
C ASP A 170 -23.97 -21.34 -16.15
N PRO A 171 -24.78 -20.89 -17.13
CA PRO A 171 -24.26 -20.12 -18.25
C PRO A 171 -23.67 -18.75 -17.87
N ASN A 172 -23.89 -18.26 -16.64
CA ASN A 172 -23.26 -17.04 -16.11
C ASN A 172 -21.86 -17.30 -15.54
N LYS A 173 -21.45 -18.57 -15.40
CA LYS A 173 -20.16 -18.96 -14.85
C LYS A 173 -19.28 -19.69 -15.83
N MET A 174 -19.87 -20.28 -16.90
CA MET A 174 -19.13 -21.07 -17.87
C MET A 174 -19.82 -21.12 -19.22
N THR A 175 -19.05 -21.39 -20.25
CA THR A 175 -19.55 -21.75 -21.56
C THR A 175 -19.44 -23.26 -21.80
N VAL A 176 -20.26 -23.81 -22.68
CA VAL A 176 -20.15 -25.21 -23.12
C VAL A 176 -19.93 -25.27 -24.62
N SER A 177 -18.96 -26.08 -25.04
CA SER A 177 -18.76 -26.48 -26.42
C SER A 177 -19.16 -27.96 -26.58
N VAL A 178 -20.18 -28.23 -27.34
CA VAL A 178 -20.68 -29.58 -27.58
C VAL A 178 -21.21 -29.72 -29.02
N GLU A 179 -20.90 -30.82 -29.64
CA GLU A 179 -21.38 -31.14 -31.00
C GLU A 179 -22.64 -32.01 -30.94
N ALA A 180 -23.66 -31.64 -31.73
CA ALA A 180 -24.84 -32.46 -31.87
C ALA A 180 -24.49 -33.80 -32.51
N LYS A 181 -25.08 -34.91 -32.04
CA LYS A 181 -24.87 -36.26 -32.56
C LYS A 181 -26.19 -36.90 -33.01
N VAL A 182 -26.13 -37.60 -34.12
CA VAL A 182 -27.30 -38.34 -34.68
C VAL A 182 -27.29 -39.78 -34.21
N ASN A 183 -26.15 -40.45 -34.24
CA ASN A 183 -26.03 -41.88 -33.97
C ASN A 183 -26.12 -42.21 -32.48
N ALA A 184 -26.70 -43.35 -32.13
CA ALA A 184 -26.56 -43.90 -30.79
C ALA A 184 -25.14 -44.31 -30.55
N GLY A 185 -24.62 -44.00 -29.35
CA GLY A 185 -23.24 -44.29 -28.94
C GLY A 185 -22.94 -43.84 -27.53
N THR A 186 -21.73 -44.19 -27.08
CA THR A 186 -21.19 -43.77 -25.78
C THR A 186 -19.87 -43.05 -25.99
N GLY A 187 -19.44 -42.28 -24.98
CA GLY A 187 -18.13 -41.61 -25.02
C GLY A 187 -18.13 -40.28 -25.79
N TYR A 188 -19.29 -39.71 -26.12
CA TYR A 188 -19.37 -38.34 -26.61
C TYR A 188 -18.93 -37.35 -25.53
N THR A 189 -18.21 -36.32 -25.94
CA THR A 189 -17.60 -35.34 -25.00
C THR A 189 -18.19 -33.97 -25.23
N ALA A 190 -18.20 -33.17 -24.13
CA ALA A 190 -18.43 -31.75 -24.15
C ALA A 190 -17.31 -31.06 -23.37
N ALA A 191 -16.94 -29.85 -23.75
CA ALA A 191 -15.97 -29.04 -23.06
C ALA A 191 -16.66 -27.88 -22.36
N PHE A 192 -16.44 -27.75 -21.05
CA PHE A 192 -16.88 -26.61 -20.25
C PHE A 192 -15.69 -25.69 -19.99
N THR A 193 -15.86 -24.40 -20.26
CA THR A 193 -14.84 -23.40 -20.03
C THR A 193 -15.40 -22.37 -19.07
N PRO A 194 -14.81 -22.23 -17.85
CA PRO A 194 -15.14 -21.16 -16.93
C PRO A 194 -14.98 -19.78 -17.56
N ASP A 195 -15.74 -18.80 -17.10
CA ASP A 195 -15.53 -17.41 -17.48
C ASP A 195 -14.30 -16.82 -16.78
N SER A 196 -14.03 -15.53 -17.01
CA SER A 196 -12.85 -14.85 -16.43
C SER A 196 -12.90 -14.70 -14.90
N ASN A 197 -14.07 -14.86 -14.28
CA ASN A 197 -14.30 -14.70 -12.85
C ASN A 197 -14.33 -16.04 -12.09
N HIS A 198 -14.32 -17.15 -12.81
CA HIS A 198 -14.41 -18.50 -12.26
C HIS A 198 -13.28 -19.42 -12.68
#